data_c248c0df01ae56323e881a3c9086beb8
#
_entry.id   c248c0df01ae56323e881a3c9086beb8
#
_cell.length_a   1.000
_cell.length_b   1.000
_cell.length_c   1.000
_cell.angle_alpha   90.00
_cell.angle_beta   90.00
_cell.angle_gamma   90.00
#
_symmetry.space_group_name_H-M   'P 1'
#
loop_
_entity.id
_entity.type
_entity.pdbx_description
1 polymer ?
#
loop_
_entity_poly.entity_id
_entity_poly.type
_entity_poly.pdbx_seq_one_letter_code
_entity_poly.pdbx_strand_id
1 'polypeptide(L)'
;MNPITDWTFYAVAVPAVLLLGISKSGFGAGFGSLAVPMMALVVTVPQAAAILMPVLLVMDLLGIAAFRKDFDRRLLAFLLPWGLLGIVVGTLSFRLLQPQWVAGIVGVFTLLFLAQRLLFPPRADGAPPPRWVGALLTATSGFTSFVAHAGGPPINAYVIPLRLSPVVFTGTMAFFFFVINLAKWLPYAWLGLLDWRNLATSLVLLPLAPLGVWIGVRIARRIDQQLFYRFVYLGMLLTGVKLLWDAVA
;
A
#
# COMPACT_ATOMS: atom_id res chain seq x y z
N MET A 1 -13.35 -21.90 16.03
CA MET A 1 -13.93 -20.78 15.25
C MET A 1 -13.50 -20.97 13.79
N ASN A 2 -14.46 -21.11 12.89
CA ASN A 2 -14.16 -21.46 11.50
C ASN A 2 -13.86 -20.22 10.66
N PRO A 3 -12.99 -20.31 9.63
CA PRO A 3 -12.78 -19.26 8.65
C PRO A 3 -14.10 -18.95 7.91
N ILE A 4 -14.10 -17.87 7.12
CA ILE A 4 -15.20 -17.60 6.20
C ILE A 4 -15.29 -18.78 5.22
N THR A 5 -16.50 -19.35 5.05
CA THR A 5 -16.74 -20.53 4.19
C THR A 5 -17.46 -20.19 2.90
N ASP A 6 -17.90 -18.93 2.73
CA ASP A 6 -18.58 -18.47 1.55
C ASP A 6 -17.61 -18.47 0.34
N TRP A 7 -17.96 -19.19 -0.71
CA TRP A 7 -17.16 -19.25 -1.92
C TRP A 7 -17.07 -17.91 -2.66
N THR A 8 -18.10 -17.06 -2.57
CA THR A 8 -18.12 -15.72 -3.19
C THR A 8 -17.04 -14.84 -2.57
N PHE A 9 -16.79 -14.98 -1.26
CA PHE A 9 -15.69 -14.32 -0.60
C PHE A 9 -14.34 -14.71 -1.23
N TYR A 10 -14.07 -15.99 -1.45
CA TYR A 10 -12.81 -16.45 -2.02
C TYR A 10 -12.66 -16.08 -3.50
N ALA A 11 -13.76 -16.03 -4.26
CA ALA A 11 -13.74 -15.57 -5.65
C ALA A 11 -13.22 -14.13 -5.78
N VAL A 12 -13.42 -13.30 -4.75
CA VAL A 12 -12.91 -11.92 -4.68
C VAL A 12 -11.58 -11.83 -3.95
N ALA A 13 -11.43 -12.54 -2.82
CA ALA A 13 -10.24 -12.44 -1.97
C ALA A 13 -8.98 -13.01 -2.63
N VAL A 14 -9.08 -14.10 -3.41
CA VAL A 14 -7.93 -14.71 -4.10
C VAL A 14 -7.31 -13.74 -5.12
N PRO A 15 -8.06 -13.17 -6.08
CA PRO A 15 -7.53 -12.14 -6.98
C PRO A 15 -6.99 -10.91 -6.24
N ALA A 16 -7.67 -10.46 -5.18
CA ALA A 16 -7.24 -9.31 -4.40
C ALA A 16 -5.89 -9.54 -3.72
N VAL A 17 -5.69 -10.72 -3.09
CA VAL A 17 -4.42 -11.09 -2.44
C VAL A 17 -3.30 -11.27 -3.46
N LEU A 18 -3.57 -11.91 -4.60
CA LEU A 18 -2.57 -12.05 -5.66
C LEU A 18 -2.16 -10.68 -6.23
N LEU A 19 -3.14 -9.82 -6.53
CA LEU A 19 -2.90 -8.46 -6.99
C LEU A 19 -2.07 -7.67 -5.96
N LEU A 20 -2.39 -7.79 -4.67
CA LEU A 20 -1.65 -7.17 -3.58
C LEU A 20 -0.19 -7.61 -3.55
N GLY A 21 0.08 -8.92 -3.62
CA GLY A 21 1.42 -9.49 -3.61
C GLY A 21 2.24 -9.06 -4.83
N ILE A 22 1.65 -9.12 -6.03
CA ILE A 22 2.28 -8.67 -7.27
C ILE A 22 2.58 -7.17 -7.19
N SER A 23 1.63 -6.37 -6.75
CA SER A 23 1.80 -4.92 -6.63
C SER A 23 2.89 -4.55 -5.64
N LYS A 24 2.86 -5.13 -4.44
CA LYS A 24 3.82 -4.82 -3.37
C LYS A 24 5.25 -5.13 -3.75
N SER A 25 5.47 -6.27 -4.39
CA SER A 25 6.80 -6.78 -4.72
C SER A 25 7.23 -6.49 -6.15
N GLY A 26 6.30 -6.07 -7.00
CA GLY A 26 6.55 -5.75 -8.40
C GLY A 26 6.58 -4.24 -8.68
N PHE A 27 5.69 -3.48 -8.03
CA PHE A 27 5.42 -2.07 -8.36
C PHE A 27 5.37 -1.14 -7.13
N GLY A 28 5.91 -1.58 -5.99
CA GLY A 28 6.01 -0.75 -4.79
C GLY A 28 4.67 -0.17 -4.31
N ALA A 29 3.65 -1.00 -4.14
CA ALA A 29 2.31 -0.61 -3.67
C ALA A 29 1.48 0.25 -4.65
N GLY A 30 1.76 0.20 -5.96
CA GLY A 30 0.97 0.92 -6.97
C GLY A 30 -0.51 0.49 -6.99
N PHE A 31 -0.77 -0.83 -7.06
CA PHE A 31 -2.12 -1.42 -7.09
C PHE A 31 -2.57 -1.99 -5.75
N GLY A 32 -1.68 -2.09 -4.76
CA GLY A 32 -1.96 -2.79 -3.50
C GLY A 32 -3.11 -2.20 -2.69
N SER A 33 -3.34 -0.90 -2.83
CA SER A 33 -4.46 -0.20 -2.21
C SER A 33 -5.84 -0.59 -2.77
N LEU A 34 -5.91 -1.34 -3.89
CA LEU A 34 -7.17 -1.89 -4.41
C LEU A 34 -7.64 -3.15 -3.66
N ALA A 35 -6.76 -3.84 -2.93
CA ALA A 35 -7.12 -5.11 -2.30
C ALA A 35 -8.23 -4.97 -1.24
N VAL A 36 -8.14 -3.95 -0.38
CA VAL A 36 -9.20 -3.68 0.62
C VAL A 36 -10.52 -3.31 -0.04
N PRO A 37 -10.60 -2.33 -0.95
CA PRO A 37 -11.82 -2.04 -1.70
C PRO A 37 -12.41 -3.24 -2.46
N MET A 38 -11.57 -4.09 -3.06
CA MET A 38 -12.06 -5.31 -3.71
C MET A 38 -12.72 -6.24 -2.69
N MET A 39 -12.06 -6.53 -1.58
CA MET A 39 -12.63 -7.39 -0.55
C MET A 39 -13.85 -6.76 0.12
N ALA A 40 -13.95 -5.43 0.16
CA ALA A 40 -15.10 -4.71 0.71
C ALA A 40 -16.40 -4.91 -0.10
N LEU A 41 -16.34 -5.52 -1.29
CA LEU A 41 -17.52 -5.96 -2.03
C LEU A 41 -18.26 -7.13 -1.34
N VAL A 42 -17.60 -7.87 -0.48
CA VAL A 42 -18.12 -9.10 0.13
C VAL A 42 -17.98 -9.16 1.66
N VAL A 43 -17.19 -8.28 2.26
CA VAL A 43 -17.03 -8.12 3.72
C VAL A 43 -16.91 -6.63 4.06
N THR A 44 -16.99 -6.27 5.35
CA THR A 44 -16.79 -4.86 5.74
C THR A 44 -15.33 -4.42 5.56
N VAL A 45 -15.10 -3.12 5.34
CA VAL A 45 -13.74 -2.55 5.19
C VAL A 45 -12.83 -2.89 6.37
N PRO A 46 -13.27 -2.75 7.66
CA PRO A 46 -12.43 -3.17 8.79
C PRO A 46 -12.11 -4.66 8.78
N GLN A 47 -13.06 -5.51 8.39
CA GLN A 47 -12.86 -6.95 8.30
C GLN A 47 -11.87 -7.31 7.18
N ALA A 48 -12.00 -6.71 5.99
CA ALA A 48 -11.05 -6.87 4.89
C ALA A 48 -9.62 -6.48 5.33
N ALA A 49 -9.49 -5.34 6.01
CA ALA A 49 -8.22 -4.86 6.54
C ALA A 49 -7.62 -5.82 7.57
N ALA A 50 -8.42 -6.34 8.50
CA ALA A 50 -7.98 -7.30 9.51
C ALA A 50 -7.52 -8.63 8.89
N ILE A 51 -8.26 -9.16 7.90
CA ILE A 51 -7.89 -10.40 7.18
C ILE A 51 -6.57 -10.20 6.42
N LEU A 52 -6.35 -9.04 5.80
CA LEU A 52 -5.14 -8.78 5.04
C LEU A 52 -3.90 -8.54 5.91
N MET A 53 -4.03 -8.16 7.19
CA MET A 53 -2.88 -7.84 8.05
C MET A 53 -1.82 -8.95 8.16
N PRO A 54 -2.16 -10.22 8.50
CA PRO A 54 -1.19 -11.30 8.53
C PRO A 54 -0.59 -11.61 7.14
N VAL A 55 -1.43 -11.55 6.10
CA VAL A 55 -1.00 -11.78 4.71
C VAL A 55 0.01 -10.73 4.27
N LEU A 56 -0.25 -9.44 4.59
CA LEU A 56 0.65 -8.33 4.34
C LEU A 56 2.01 -8.51 5.03
N LEU A 57 1.99 -8.95 6.30
CA LEU A 57 3.25 -9.18 7.04
C LEU A 57 4.12 -10.25 6.38
N VAL A 58 3.51 -11.36 5.93
CA VAL A 58 4.24 -12.41 5.20
C VAL A 58 4.76 -11.89 3.87
N MET A 59 3.95 -11.15 3.11
CA MET A 59 4.38 -10.51 1.86
C MET A 59 5.55 -9.54 2.09
N ASP A 60 5.52 -8.78 3.18
CA ASP A 60 6.60 -7.86 3.55
C ASP A 60 7.90 -8.59 3.87
N LEU A 61 7.83 -9.66 4.67
CA LEU A 61 9.00 -10.49 5.00
C LEU A 61 9.62 -11.11 3.74
N LEU A 62 8.79 -11.63 2.84
CA LEU A 62 9.25 -12.18 1.56
C LEU A 62 9.83 -11.09 0.65
N GLY A 63 9.22 -9.90 0.62
CA GLY A 63 9.71 -8.75 -0.11
C GLY A 63 11.08 -8.29 0.41
N ILE A 64 11.24 -8.16 1.72
CA ILE A 64 12.54 -7.85 2.36
C ILE A 64 13.58 -8.90 2.00
N ALA A 65 13.25 -10.18 2.09
CA ALA A 65 14.19 -11.26 1.75
C ALA A 65 14.64 -11.18 0.29
N ALA A 66 13.70 -10.84 -0.63
CA ALA A 66 13.98 -10.72 -2.07
C ALA A 66 14.83 -9.50 -2.43
N PHE A 67 14.65 -8.37 -1.71
CA PHE A 67 15.30 -7.07 -2.00
C PHE A 67 16.30 -6.64 -0.91
N ARG A 68 16.77 -7.55 -0.07
CA ARG A 68 17.66 -7.24 1.09
C ARG A 68 18.93 -6.44 0.75
N LYS A 69 19.37 -6.45 -0.50
CA LYS A 69 20.54 -5.71 -1.00
C LYS A 69 20.19 -4.51 -1.88
N ASP A 70 18.92 -4.42 -2.29
CA ASP A 70 18.47 -3.54 -3.35
C ASP A 70 17.50 -2.46 -2.79
N PHE A 71 17.97 -1.63 -1.85
CA PHE A 71 17.18 -0.54 -1.29
C PHE A 71 18.02 0.67 -0.92
N ASP A 72 17.43 1.85 -0.94
CA ASP A 72 18.10 3.09 -0.53
C ASP A 72 17.96 3.30 0.98
N ARG A 73 19.05 3.01 1.71
CA ARG A 73 19.12 3.15 3.18
C ARG A 73 18.91 4.59 3.66
N ARG A 74 19.43 5.59 2.90
CA ARG A 74 19.33 7.00 3.29
C ARG A 74 17.91 7.49 3.13
N LEU A 75 17.30 7.14 2.01
CA LEU A 75 15.89 7.45 1.77
C LEU A 75 15.00 6.76 2.81
N LEU A 76 15.20 5.47 3.07
CA LEU A 76 14.43 4.73 4.06
C LEU A 76 14.53 5.34 5.47
N ALA A 77 15.75 5.68 5.91
CA ALA A 77 16.00 6.34 7.20
C ALA A 77 15.29 7.71 7.31
N PHE A 78 15.12 8.41 6.18
CA PHE A 78 14.36 9.65 6.13
C PHE A 78 12.85 9.40 6.17
N LEU A 79 12.33 8.38 5.46
CA LEU A 79 10.89 8.11 5.34
C LEU A 79 10.29 7.54 6.63
N LEU A 80 11.00 6.63 7.33
CA LEU A 80 10.46 5.87 8.45
C LEU A 80 9.92 6.72 9.60
N PRO A 81 10.64 7.74 10.13
CA PRO A 81 10.14 8.55 11.24
C PRO A 81 8.82 9.25 10.91
N TRP A 82 8.70 9.78 9.70
CA TRP A 82 7.48 10.46 9.25
C TRP A 82 6.32 9.48 9.02
N GLY A 83 6.59 8.33 8.44
CA GLY A 83 5.58 7.27 8.29
C GLY A 83 5.04 6.78 9.63
N LEU A 84 5.91 6.56 10.63
CA LEU A 84 5.52 6.20 11.99
C LEU A 84 4.73 7.32 12.68
N LEU A 85 5.13 8.57 12.49
CA LEU A 85 4.35 9.72 12.98
C LEU A 85 2.92 9.70 12.39
N GLY A 86 2.79 9.39 11.10
CA GLY A 86 1.49 9.22 10.45
C GLY A 86 0.64 8.11 11.07
N ILE A 87 1.25 6.96 11.44
CA ILE A 87 0.56 5.89 12.18
C ILE A 87 0.06 6.39 13.55
N VAL A 88 0.90 7.11 14.29
CA VAL A 88 0.51 7.65 15.61
C VAL A 88 -0.69 8.60 15.45
N VAL A 89 -0.62 9.54 14.52
CA VAL A 89 -1.73 10.48 14.25
C VAL A 89 -2.99 9.71 13.82
N GLY A 90 -2.87 8.72 12.93
CA GLY A 90 -3.97 7.86 12.49
C GLY A 90 -4.60 7.10 13.65
N THR A 91 -3.79 6.54 14.56
CA THR A 91 -4.26 5.82 15.74
C THR A 91 -5.05 6.72 16.68
N LEU A 92 -4.53 7.91 16.99
CA LEU A 92 -5.17 8.86 17.92
C LEU A 92 -6.48 9.43 17.34
N SER A 93 -6.53 9.64 16.04
CA SER A 93 -7.71 10.21 15.36
C SER A 93 -8.71 9.16 14.85
N PHE A 94 -8.40 7.86 14.93
CA PHE A 94 -9.20 6.80 14.31
C PHE A 94 -10.68 6.83 14.68
N ARG A 95 -11.00 7.09 15.95
CA ARG A 95 -12.39 7.16 16.44
C ARG A 95 -13.15 8.41 15.98
N LEU A 96 -12.43 9.43 15.49
CA LEU A 96 -12.99 10.71 15.04
C LEU A 96 -13.20 10.76 13.53
N LEU A 97 -12.59 9.82 12.78
CA LEU A 97 -12.55 9.84 11.34
C LEU A 97 -13.51 8.82 10.74
N GLN A 98 -14.25 9.25 9.74
CA GLN A 98 -14.96 8.36 8.86
C GLN A 98 -14.00 7.90 7.73
N PRO A 99 -13.75 6.59 7.58
CA PRO A 99 -12.82 6.07 6.56
C PRO A 99 -13.13 6.54 5.14
N GLN A 100 -14.41 6.76 4.83
CA GLN A 100 -14.87 7.25 3.52
C GLN A 100 -14.30 8.64 3.19
N TRP A 101 -14.31 9.58 4.14
CA TRP A 101 -13.76 10.92 3.93
C TRP A 101 -12.25 10.87 3.66
N VAL A 102 -11.53 10.03 4.42
CA VAL A 102 -10.09 9.85 4.22
C VAL A 102 -9.82 9.24 2.85
N ALA A 103 -10.59 8.23 2.44
CA ALA A 103 -10.50 7.63 1.10
C ALA A 103 -10.74 8.66 0.00
N GLY A 104 -11.79 9.49 0.13
CA GLY A 104 -12.11 10.56 -0.83
C GLY A 104 -10.99 11.57 -0.99
N ILE A 105 -10.45 12.09 0.11
CA ILE A 105 -9.34 13.05 0.10
C ILE A 105 -8.10 12.44 -0.57
N VAL A 106 -7.75 11.20 -0.24
CA VAL A 106 -6.63 10.49 -0.87
C VAL A 106 -6.89 10.22 -2.35
N GLY A 107 -8.12 9.88 -2.72
CA GLY A 107 -8.53 9.71 -4.11
C GLY A 107 -8.34 10.98 -4.93
N VAL A 108 -8.90 12.12 -4.45
CA VAL A 108 -8.72 13.44 -5.08
C VAL A 108 -7.23 13.79 -5.21
N PHE A 109 -6.48 13.70 -4.11
CA PHE A 109 -5.04 13.98 -4.12
C PHE A 109 -4.30 13.13 -5.16
N THR A 110 -4.60 11.83 -5.20
CA THR A 110 -3.96 10.88 -6.11
C THR A 110 -4.22 11.25 -7.58
N LEU A 111 -5.46 11.58 -7.92
CA LEU A 111 -5.83 11.95 -9.28
C LEU A 111 -5.27 13.32 -9.69
N LEU A 112 -5.27 14.30 -8.78
CA LEU A 112 -4.65 15.61 -9.04
C LEU A 112 -3.12 15.48 -9.25
N PHE A 113 -2.44 14.70 -8.39
CA PHE A 113 -1.01 14.42 -8.59
C PHE A 113 -0.76 13.74 -9.95
N LEU A 114 -1.58 12.75 -10.31
CA LEU A 114 -1.43 12.04 -11.57
C LEU A 114 -1.70 12.95 -12.76
N ALA A 115 -2.75 13.77 -12.71
CA ALA A 115 -3.05 14.76 -13.75
C ALA A 115 -1.90 15.76 -13.91
N GLN A 116 -1.39 16.31 -12.81
CA GLN A 116 -0.22 17.18 -12.84
C GLN A 116 0.98 16.48 -13.50
N ARG A 117 1.22 15.21 -13.16
CA ARG A 117 2.37 14.44 -13.65
C ARG A 117 2.30 14.15 -15.16
N LEU A 118 1.08 13.90 -15.66
CA LEU A 118 0.82 13.59 -17.07
C LEU A 118 0.75 14.85 -17.93
N LEU A 119 0.11 15.92 -17.45
CA LEU A 119 -0.05 17.17 -18.17
C LEU A 119 1.20 18.04 -18.15
N PHE A 120 1.94 18.00 -17.04
CA PHE A 120 3.17 18.76 -16.82
C PHE A 120 4.31 17.81 -16.45
N PRO A 121 4.80 17.00 -17.40
CA PRO A 121 5.88 16.05 -17.09
C PRO A 121 7.11 16.82 -16.59
N PRO A 122 7.74 16.39 -15.50
CA PRO A 122 8.90 17.08 -14.97
C PRO A 122 10.05 17.01 -15.97
N ARG A 123 10.78 18.11 -16.08
CA ARG A 123 11.97 18.18 -16.90
C ARG A 123 13.00 17.13 -16.46
N ALA A 124 13.78 16.63 -17.42
CA ALA A 124 14.82 15.63 -17.14
C ALA A 124 15.78 16.08 -16.03
N ASP A 125 16.09 17.38 -15.98
CA ASP A 125 17.01 18.01 -15.03
C ASP A 125 16.31 18.67 -13.84
N GLY A 126 15.02 18.36 -13.63
CA GLY A 126 14.24 18.90 -12.50
C GLY A 126 14.82 18.50 -11.15
N ALA A 127 14.98 19.47 -10.24
CA ALA A 127 15.41 19.19 -8.87
C ALA A 127 14.42 18.22 -8.18
N PRO A 128 14.92 17.32 -7.31
CA PRO A 128 14.07 16.45 -6.52
C PRO A 128 13.15 17.27 -5.61
N PRO A 129 11.95 16.75 -5.25
CA PRO A 129 11.06 17.45 -4.34
C PRO A 129 11.76 17.81 -3.02
N PRO A 130 11.49 18.98 -2.44
CA PRO A 130 12.12 19.37 -1.18
C PRO A 130 11.78 18.40 -0.04
N ARG A 131 12.69 18.24 0.91
CA ARG A 131 12.56 17.25 2.00
C ARG A 131 11.30 17.45 2.85
N TRP A 132 10.85 18.68 3.07
CA TRP A 132 9.64 18.95 3.85
C TRP A 132 8.38 18.37 3.16
N VAL A 133 8.32 18.42 1.81
CA VAL A 133 7.25 17.75 1.04
C VAL A 133 7.32 16.25 1.24
N GLY A 134 8.53 15.67 1.22
CA GLY A 134 8.75 14.25 1.51
C GLY A 134 8.27 13.87 2.91
N ALA A 135 8.59 14.67 3.91
CA ALA A 135 8.13 14.47 5.29
C ALA A 135 6.59 14.46 5.38
N LEU A 136 5.95 15.48 4.80
CA LEU A 136 4.48 15.61 4.81
C LEU A 136 3.80 14.45 4.08
N LEU A 137 4.25 14.12 2.85
CA LEU A 137 3.66 13.05 2.06
C LEU A 137 3.89 11.66 2.68
N THR A 138 5.03 11.46 3.35
CA THR A 138 5.29 10.19 4.04
C THR A 138 4.47 10.07 5.33
N ALA A 139 4.29 11.16 6.09
CA ALA A 139 3.38 11.17 7.24
C ALA A 139 1.93 10.91 6.79
N THR A 140 1.49 11.55 5.71
CA THR A 140 0.19 11.27 5.09
C THR A 140 0.08 9.81 4.65
N SER A 141 1.15 9.22 4.10
CA SER A 141 1.18 7.79 3.73
C SER A 141 0.99 6.88 4.95
N GLY A 142 1.68 7.13 6.05
CA GLY A 142 1.51 6.38 7.30
C GLY A 142 0.07 6.49 7.84
N PHE A 143 -0.46 7.71 7.88
CA PHE A 143 -1.82 8.00 8.31
C PHE A 143 -2.86 7.27 7.45
N THR A 144 -2.82 7.44 6.14
CA THR A 144 -3.78 6.82 5.21
C THR A 144 -3.61 5.32 5.11
N SER A 145 -2.37 4.81 5.30
CA SER A 145 -2.11 3.38 5.44
C SER A 145 -2.77 2.80 6.69
N PHE A 146 -2.82 3.56 7.78
CA PHE A 146 -3.49 3.11 9.01
C PHE A 146 -5.02 3.10 8.84
N VAL A 147 -5.60 4.20 8.36
CA VAL A 147 -7.06 4.40 8.32
C VAL A 147 -7.72 3.60 7.20
N ALA A 148 -7.14 3.57 5.99
CA ALA A 148 -7.79 3.04 4.78
C ALA A 148 -6.91 2.09 3.95
N HIS A 149 -5.75 1.63 4.47
CA HIS A 149 -4.74 0.87 3.72
C HIS A 149 -4.29 1.55 2.39
N ALA A 150 -4.42 2.87 2.31
CA ALA A 150 -4.15 3.67 1.11
C ALA A 150 -2.84 4.47 1.23
N GLY A 151 -1.79 3.91 1.82
CA GLY A 151 -0.49 4.57 1.98
C GLY A 151 0.32 4.72 0.70
N GLY A 152 0.03 3.91 -0.33
CA GLY A 152 0.79 3.93 -1.58
C GLY A 152 0.76 5.27 -2.31
N PRO A 153 -0.40 5.86 -2.63
CA PRO A 153 -0.47 7.09 -3.39
C PRO A 153 0.33 8.27 -2.81
N PRO A 154 0.24 8.64 -1.52
CA PRO A 154 1.00 9.76 -0.99
C PRO A 154 2.52 9.55 -1.07
N ILE A 155 3.03 8.36 -0.68
CA ILE A 155 4.47 8.12 -0.71
C ILE A 155 5.00 8.04 -2.14
N ASN A 156 4.22 7.47 -3.07
CA ASN A 156 4.58 7.42 -4.48
C ASN A 156 4.70 8.83 -5.08
N ALA A 157 3.87 9.79 -4.65
CA ALA A 157 3.97 11.18 -5.08
C ALA A 157 5.32 11.83 -4.74
N TYR A 158 5.98 11.37 -3.65
CA TYR A 158 7.33 11.81 -3.31
C TYR A 158 8.43 10.97 -3.96
N VAL A 159 8.29 9.64 -3.96
CA VAL A 159 9.39 8.74 -4.36
C VAL A 159 9.51 8.58 -5.88
N ILE A 160 8.40 8.64 -6.65
CA ILE A 160 8.44 8.56 -8.12
C ILE A 160 9.34 9.66 -8.72
N PRO A 161 9.26 10.95 -8.30
CA PRO A 161 10.15 11.99 -8.79
C PRO A 161 11.65 11.73 -8.58
N LEU A 162 12.02 10.87 -7.62
CA LEU A 162 13.42 10.52 -7.35
C LEU A 162 14.02 9.59 -8.40
N ARG A 163 13.20 9.03 -9.32
CA ARG A 163 13.63 8.22 -10.48
C ARG A 163 14.51 7.02 -10.13
N LEU A 164 14.25 6.39 -9.00
CA LEU A 164 14.93 5.17 -8.59
C LEU A 164 14.74 4.06 -9.65
N SER A 165 15.73 3.18 -9.79
CA SER A 165 15.51 1.96 -10.60
C SER A 165 14.36 1.13 -10.02
N PRO A 166 13.64 0.34 -10.83
CA PRO A 166 12.50 -0.46 -10.37
C PRO A 166 12.82 -1.33 -9.15
N VAL A 167 14.00 -1.93 -9.14
CA VAL A 167 14.46 -2.83 -8.07
C VAL A 167 14.70 -2.05 -6.77
N VAL A 168 15.39 -0.89 -6.83
CA VAL A 168 15.65 -0.05 -5.65
C VAL A 168 14.36 0.60 -5.14
N PHE A 169 13.49 1.06 -6.05
CA PHE A 169 12.18 1.58 -5.68
C PHE A 169 11.37 0.52 -4.91
N THR A 170 11.21 -0.66 -5.48
CA THR A 170 10.41 -1.74 -4.89
C THR A 170 11.03 -2.23 -3.57
N GLY A 171 12.36 -2.38 -3.51
CA GLY A 171 13.06 -2.75 -2.28
C GLY A 171 12.88 -1.73 -1.17
N THR A 172 13.05 -0.44 -1.46
CA THR A 172 12.85 0.64 -0.47
C THR A 172 11.40 0.67 0.04
N MET A 173 10.43 0.49 -0.85
CA MET A 173 9.01 0.42 -0.48
C MET A 173 8.69 -0.85 0.34
N ALA A 174 9.29 -2.00 0.03
CA ALA A 174 9.12 -3.22 0.81
C ALA A 174 9.55 -3.03 2.27
N PHE A 175 10.73 -2.46 2.50
CA PHE A 175 11.22 -2.15 3.85
C PHE A 175 10.35 -1.10 4.55
N PHE A 176 9.98 -0.03 3.86
CA PHE A 176 9.12 1.01 4.41
C PHE A 176 7.79 0.42 4.87
N PHE A 177 7.06 -0.27 3.99
CA PHE A 177 5.75 -0.82 4.34
C PHE A 177 5.82 -1.97 5.33
N PHE A 178 6.90 -2.73 5.39
CA PHE A 178 7.11 -3.71 6.48
C PHE A 178 7.05 -3.02 7.84
N VAL A 179 7.84 -1.96 8.04
CA VAL A 179 7.87 -1.25 9.32
C VAL A 179 6.51 -0.59 9.60
N ILE A 180 5.88 0.03 8.60
CA ILE A 180 4.55 0.63 8.72
C ILE A 180 3.50 -0.43 9.08
N ASN A 181 3.48 -1.59 8.42
CA ASN A 181 2.53 -2.65 8.70
C ASN A 181 2.79 -3.30 10.07
N LEU A 182 4.05 -3.50 10.44
CA LEU A 182 4.41 -4.02 11.76
C LEU A 182 3.95 -3.05 12.88
N ALA A 183 4.17 -1.75 12.69
CA ALA A 183 3.75 -0.73 13.66
C ALA A 183 2.22 -0.68 13.87
N LYS A 184 1.42 -1.08 12.87
CA LYS A 184 -0.05 -1.10 12.96
C LYS A 184 -0.60 -2.23 13.85
N TRP A 185 0.16 -3.31 14.07
CA TRP A 185 -0.33 -4.47 14.82
C TRP A 185 -0.78 -4.10 16.22
N LEU A 186 0.04 -3.34 16.96
CA LEU A 186 -0.27 -2.94 18.33
C LEU A 186 -1.55 -2.09 18.40
N PRO A 187 -1.69 -0.98 17.65
CA PRO A 187 -2.93 -0.21 17.67
C PRO A 187 -4.15 -0.97 17.13
N TYR A 188 -3.99 -1.86 16.14
CA TYR A 188 -5.11 -2.70 15.67
C TYR A 188 -5.60 -3.69 16.75
N ALA A 189 -4.67 -4.30 17.49
CA ALA A 189 -5.02 -5.13 18.64
C ALA A 189 -5.73 -4.32 19.74
N TRP A 190 -5.21 -3.14 20.07
CA TRP A 190 -5.79 -2.24 21.06
C TRP A 190 -7.19 -1.73 20.68
N LEU A 191 -7.44 -1.51 19.40
CA LEU A 191 -8.74 -1.09 18.87
C LEU A 191 -9.73 -2.25 18.70
N GLY A 192 -9.32 -3.50 19.00
CA GLY A 192 -10.18 -4.68 18.89
C GLY A 192 -10.48 -5.11 17.44
N LEU A 193 -9.66 -4.69 16.48
CA LEU A 193 -9.84 -5.00 15.05
C LEU A 193 -9.36 -6.41 14.68
N LEU A 194 -8.57 -7.06 15.56
CA LEU A 194 -8.06 -8.42 15.35
C LEU A 194 -8.96 -9.42 16.07
N ASP A 195 -9.62 -10.28 15.31
CA ASP A 195 -10.40 -11.40 15.84
C ASP A 195 -9.93 -12.76 15.26
N TRP A 196 -10.27 -13.86 15.96
CA TRP A 196 -9.83 -15.21 15.58
C TRP A 196 -10.40 -15.69 14.25
N ARG A 197 -11.61 -15.26 13.86
CA ARG A 197 -12.23 -15.62 12.58
C ARG A 197 -11.47 -15.00 11.41
N ASN A 198 -11.11 -13.73 11.54
CA ASN A 198 -10.33 -13.02 10.54
C ASN A 198 -8.91 -13.60 10.42
N LEU A 199 -8.27 -13.93 11.54
CA LEU A 199 -6.96 -14.60 11.55
C LEU A 199 -7.01 -15.98 10.90
N ALA A 200 -8.02 -16.81 11.19
CA ALA A 200 -8.21 -18.10 10.56
C ALA A 200 -8.43 -17.97 9.03
N THR A 201 -9.21 -16.98 8.60
CA THR A 201 -9.42 -16.68 7.18
C THR A 201 -8.12 -16.23 6.50
N SER A 202 -7.30 -15.42 7.20
CA SER A 202 -5.96 -15.03 6.73
C SER A 202 -5.07 -16.24 6.47
N LEU A 203 -5.09 -17.24 7.36
CA LEU A 203 -4.29 -18.47 7.21
C LEU A 203 -4.65 -19.25 5.93
N VAL A 204 -5.94 -19.27 5.54
CA VAL A 204 -6.38 -19.91 4.29
C VAL A 204 -5.83 -19.14 3.07
N LEU A 205 -5.76 -17.81 3.13
CA LEU A 205 -5.24 -16.98 2.04
C LEU A 205 -3.71 -16.89 2.01
N LEU A 206 -3.04 -17.25 3.11
CA LEU A 206 -1.59 -17.09 3.29
C LEU A 206 -0.74 -17.77 2.18
N PRO A 207 -1.08 -18.98 1.67
CA PRO A 207 -0.32 -19.61 0.61
C PRO A 207 -0.25 -18.81 -0.70
N LEU A 208 -1.17 -17.86 -0.92
CA LEU A 208 -1.16 -16.97 -2.09
C LEU A 208 -0.08 -15.88 -1.98
N ALA A 209 0.38 -15.55 -0.76
CA ALA A 209 1.37 -14.52 -0.54
C ALA A 209 2.72 -14.82 -1.24
N PRO A 210 3.33 -16.01 -1.07
CA PRO A 210 4.56 -16.37 -1.79
C PRO A 210 4.40 -16.32 -3.31
N LEU A 211 3.26 -16.77 -3.84
CA LEU A 211 3.00 -16.78 -5.28
C LEU A 211 2.93 -15.34 -5.83
N GLY A 212 2.14 -14.46 -5.20
CA GLY A 212 2.04 -13.06 -5.60
C GLY A 212 3.39 -12.33 -5.51
N VAL A 213 4.12 -12.53 -4.41
CA VAL A 213 5.45 -11.93 -4.22
C VAL A 213 6.44 -12.43 -5.25
N TRP A 214 6.48 -13.73 -5.53
CA TRP A 214 7.39 -14.32 -6.52
C TRP A 214 7.15 -13.73 -7.93
N ILE A 215 5.89 -13.62 -8.35
CA ILE A 215 5.52 -12.99 -9.62
C ILE A 215 5.98 -11.52 -9.63
N GLY A 216 5.66 -10.77 -8.58
CA GLY A 216 6.01 -9.36 -8.45
C GLY A 216 7.51 -9.10 -8.50
N VAL A 217 8.31 -9.86 -7.74
CA VAL A 217 9.78 -9.77 -7.75
C VAL A 217 10.34 -10.06 -9.15
N ARG A 218 9.80 -11.07 -9.83
CA ARG A 218 10.23 -11.42 -11.19
C ARG A 218 9.96 -10.31 -12.19
N ILE A 219 8.82 -9.63 -12.05
CA ILE A 219 8.48 -8.45 -12.85
C ILE A 219 9.47 -7.31 -12.54
N ALA A 220 9.63 -6.92 -11.27
CA ALA A 220 10.51 -5.81 -10.87
C ALA A 220 11.94 -5.94 -11.37
N ARG A 221 12.46 -7.18 -11.43
CA ARG A 221 13.84 -7.46 -11.86
C ARG A 221 14.04 -7.50 -13.38
N ARG A 222 12.95 -7.56 -14.17
CA ARG A 222 13.00 -7.72 -15.63
C ARG A 222 12.39 -6.58 -16.42
N ILE A 223 11.54 -5.78 -15.77
CA ILE A 223 10.83 -4.68 -16.41
C ILE A 223 11.77 -3.50 -16.67
N ASP A 224 11.61 -2.85 -17.81
CA ASP A 224 12.29 -1.58 -18.06
C ASP A 224 11.67 -0.45 -17.21
N GLN A 225 12.47 0.59 -16.94
CA GLN A 225 12.08 1.66 -16.03
C GLN A 225 10.87 2.46 -16.52
N GLN A 226 10.72 2.67 -17.84
CA GLN A 226 9.59 3.45 -18.36
C GLN A 226 8.28 2.67 -18.21
N LEU A 227 8.32 1.39 -18.57
CA LEU A 227 7.16 0.51 -18.44
C LEU A 227 6.76 0.32 -16.99
N PHE A 228 7.74 0.17 -16.06
CA PHE A 228 7.51 0.11 -14.64
C PHE A 228 6.69 1.31 -14.15
N TYR A 229 7.13 2.55 -14.44
CA TYR A 229 6.42 3.73 -13.97
C TYR A 229 5.05 3.91 -14.64
N ARG A 230 4.88 3.47 -15.90
CA ARG A 230 3.55 3.47 -16.55
C ARG A 230 2.56 2.59 -15.75
N PHE A 231 3.00 1.40 -15.33
CA PHE A 231 2.15 0.53 -14.49
C PHE A 231 1.89 1.14 -13.11
N VAL A 232 2.88 1.76 -12.48
CA VAL A 232 2.66 2.47 -11.20
C VAL A 232 1.62 3.58 -11.36
N TYR A 233 1.70 4.37 -12.43
CA TYR A 233 0.70 5.42 -12.71
C TYR A 233 -0.69 4.85 -13.00
N LEU A 234 -0.78 3.77 -13.78
CA LEU A 234 -2.04 3.07 -13.98
C LEU A 234 -2.65 2.58 -12.66
N GLY A 235 -1.82 1.99 -11.80
CA GLY A 235 -2.26 1.57 -10.45
C GLY A 235 -2.75 2.74 -9.61
N MET A 236 -2.07 3.87 -9.64
CA MET A 236 -2.50 5.10 -8.96
C MET A 236 -3.83 5.63 -9.53
N LEU A 237 -4.01 5.59 -10.86
CA LEU A 237 -5.28 5.99 -11.50
C LEU A 237 -6.43 5.13 -11.01
N LEU A 238 -6.31 3.81 -11.11
CA LEU A 238 -7.34 2.86 -10.68
C LEU A 238 -7.66 3.01 -9.20
N THR A 239 -6.60 3.14 -8.36
CA THR A 239 -6.76 3.36 -6.92
C THR A 239 -7.45 4.70 -6.63
N GLY A 240 -7.03 5.79 -7.27
CA GLY A 240 -7.61 7.11 -7.06
C GLY A 240 -9.09 7.16 -7.43
N VAL A 241 -9.45 6.58 -8.58
CA VAL A 241 -10.86 6.47 -9.01
C VAL A 241 -11.67 5.63 -8.02
N LYS A 242 -11.15 4.46 -7.60
CA LYS A 242 -11.85 3.58 -6.66
C LYS A 242 -12.04 4.23 -5.30
N LEU A 243 -11.02 4.92 -4.76
CA LEU A 243 -11.12 5.63 -3.48
C LEU A 243 -12.14 6.78 -3.53
N LEU A 244 -12.24 7.49 -4.66
CA LEU A 244 -13.29 8.50 -4.85
C LEU A 244 -14.68 7.87 -4.91
N TRP A 245 -14.83 6.78 -5.64
CA TRP A 245 -16.09 6.05 -5.70
C TRP A 245 -16.54 5.62 -4.31
N ASP A 246 -15.65 5.01 -3.52
CA ASP A 246 -15.95 4.54 -2.17
C ASP A 246 -16.27 5.69 -1.18
N ALA A 247 -15.90 6.91 -1.52
CA ALA A 247 -16.20 8.09 -0.69
C ALA A 247 -17.61 8.65 -0.94
N VAL A 248 -18.21 8.37 -2.11
CA VAL A 248 -19.51 8.93 -2.53
C VAL A 248 -20.62 7.88 -2.68
N ALA A 249 -20.25 6.58 -2.73
CA ALA A 249 -21.17 5.44 -2.79
C ALA A 249 -21.56 4.97 -1.38
#